data_30943eee30b3ebe003f57aeaca48a391
#
_entry.id   30943eee30b3ebe003f57aeaca48a391
#
_cell.length_a   1.000
_cell.length_b   1.000
_cell.length_c   1.000
_cell.angle_alpha   90.00
_cell.angle_beta   90.00
_cell.angle_gamma   90.00
#
_symmetry.space_group_name_H-M   'P 1'
#
loop_
_entity.id
_entity.type
_entity.pdbx_description
1 polymer ?
#
loop_
_entity_poly.entity_id
_entity_poly.type
_entity_poly.pdbx_seq_one_letter_code
_entity_poly.pdbx_strand_id
1 'polypeptide(L)'
;HFHVALKTWISLVNEQKKAAGKKSKKVLTLKRKTARLRLEIAQEIKQLNLTENSNQKMIAAIRKVVTEIQAAERAIKKAEEKLEKKPSAAEKKELLAKIAEANATLAAIEDAYHLPPVEIKRSYKTISVGEYDTNKAKRELVEANLRLVVSIAKKYRNRGLSFLDII
;
A
#
# COMPACT_ATOMS: atom_id res chain seq x y z
N HIS A 1 12.49 -20.76 7.58
CA HIS A 1 13.37 -19.86 6.82
C HIS A 1 12.81 -18.43 6.77
N PHE A 2 11.57 -18.22 6.34
CA PHE A 2 10.92 -16.88 6.20
C PHE A 2 11.04 -15.99 7.45
N HIS A 3 10.72 -16.53 8.64
CA HIS A 3 10.75 -15.74 9.89
C HIS A 3 12.15 -15.28 10.29
N VAL A 4 13.17 -16.07 9.98
CA VAL A 4 14.57 -15.73 10.23
C VAL A 4 15.03 -14.66 9.25
N ALA A 5 14.69 -14.81 7.96
CA ALA A 5 15.00 -13.82 6.93
C ALA A 5 14.38 -12.46 7.24
N LEU A 6 13.11 -12.44 7.71
CA LEU A 6 12.41 -11.21 8.09
C LEU A 6 13.09 -10.51 9.29
N LYS A 7 13.45 -11.25 10.36
CA LYS A 7 14.18 -10.69 11.51
C LYS A 7 15.53 -10.11 11.11
N THR A 8 16.26 -10.83 10.26
CA THR A 8 17.58 -10.39 9.75
C THR A 8 17.43 -9.12 8.90
N TRP A 9 16.39 -9.05 8.06
CA TRP A 9 16.10 -7.87 7.27
C TRP A 9 15.79 -6.65 8.15
N ILE A 10 14.93 -6.78 9.17
CA ILE A 10 14.61 -5.72 10.13
C ILE A 10 15.87 -5.22 10.84
N SER A 11 16.73 -6.12 11.30
CA SER A 11 18.01 -5.77 11.94
C SER A 11 18.89 -4.94 11.02
N LEU A 12 19.07 -5.37 9.76
CA LEU A 12 19.89 -4.67 8.77
C LEU A 12 19.30 -3.29 8.38
N VAL A 13 17.98 -3.16 8.31
CA VAL A 13 17.31 -1.87 8.06
C VAL A 13 17.57 -0.90 9.21
N ASN A 14 17.48 -1.39 10.46
CA ASN A 14 17.78 -0.57 11.64
C ASN A 14 19.26 -0.15 11.69
N GLU A 15 20.19 -1.03 11.33
CA GLU A 15 21.61 -0.67 11.19
C GLU A 15 21.82 0.37 10.08
N GLN A 16 21.10 0.23 8.96
CA GLN A 16 21.15 1.19 7.86
C GLN A 16 20.63 2.57 8.27
N LYS A 17 19.52 2.63 9.05
CA LYS A 17 19.00 3.88 9.62
C LYS A 17 20.05 4.55 10.53
N LYS A 18 20.70 3.80 11.42
CA LYS A 18 21.77 4.31 12.32
C LYS A 18 23.00 4.79 11.56
N ALA A 19 23.31 4.22 10.41
CA ALA A 19 24.43 4.58 9.56
C ALA A 19 24.09 5.69 8.53
N ALA A 20 22.83 6.12 8.45
CA ALA A 20 22.39 7.18 7.55
C ALA A 20 23.08 8.51 7.93
N GLY A 21 23.86 9.06 7.01
CA GLY A 21 24.68 10.26 7.22
C GLY A 21 26.17 10.04 7.01
N LYS A 22 26.64 8.80 7.00
CA LYS A 22 28.06 8.48 6.68
C LYS A 22 28.16 7.96 5.24
N LYS A 23 28.79 8.70 4.36
CA LYS A 23 29.19 8.21 3.02
C LYS A 23 30.32 7.17 3.17
N SER A 24 30.01 5.97 3.60
CA SER A 24 30.98 4.89 3.81
C SER A 24 30.66 3.70 2.92
N LYS A 25 31.70 2.98 2.47
CA LYS A 25 31.57 1.68 1.76
C LYS A 25 30.69 0.69 2.54
N LYS A 26 30.70 0.78 3.89
CA LYS A 26 29.83 -0.02 4.78
C LYS A 26 28.33 0.22 4.54
N VAL A 27 27.91 1.46 4.30
CA VAL A 27 26.50 1.78 4.01
C VAL A 27 26.06 1.19 2.68
N LEU A 28 26.94 1.18 1.68
CA LEU A 28 26.66 0.59 0.36
C LEU A 28 26.52 -0.93 0.44
N THR A 29 27.36 -1.58 1.25
CA THR A 29 27.26 -3.04 1.49
C THR A 29 26.02 -3.41 2.26
N LEU A 30 25.60 -2.61 3.26
CA LEU A 30 24.33 -2.80 3.98
C LEU A 30 23.13 -2.67 3.04
N LYS A 31 23.11 -1.62 2.20
CA LYS A 31 22.04 -1.46 1.18
C LYS A 31 21.92 -2.65 0.23
N ARG A 32 23.06 -3.20 -0.20
CA ARG A 32 23.05 -4.39 -1.07
C ARG A 32 22.56 -5.64 -0.35
N LYS A 33 22.94 -5.83 0.91
CA LYS A 33 22.47 -6.96 1.73
C LYS A 33 20.97 -6.87 2.00
N THR A 34 20.45 -5.70 2.40
CA THR A 34 19.02 -5.49 2.59
C THR A 34 18.22 -5.71 1.32
N ALA A 35 18.73 -5.26 0.16
CA ALA A 35 18.07 -5.48 -1.12
C ALA A 35 18.02 -6.97 -1.52
N ARG A 36 19.09 -7.74 -1.28
CA ARG A 36 19.10 -9.19 -1.53
C ARG A 36 18.07 -9.93 -0.68
N LEU A 37 18.07 -9.68 0.63
CA LEU A 37 17.12 -10.30 1.55
C LEU A 37 15.67 -9.94 1.19
N ARG A 38 15.42 -8.71 0.74
CA ARG A 38 14.09 -8.30 0.25
C ARG A 38 13.64 -9.11 -0.96
N LEU A 39 14.55 -9.43 -1.87
CA LEU A 39 14.27 -10.28 -3.03
C LEU A 39 14.01 -11.74 -2.61
N GLU A 40 14.79 -12.29 -1.70
CA GLU A 40 14.60 -13.64 -1.16
C GLU A 40 13.24 -13.77 -0.48
N ILE A 41 12.88 -12.82 0.40
CA ILE A 41 11.58 -12.77 1.06
C ILE A 41 10.44 -12.68 0.02
N ALA A 42 10.59 -11.84 -1.01
CA ALA A 42 9.59 -11.70 -2.06
C ALA A 42 9.41 -13.00 -2.87
N GLN A 43 10.48 -13.74 -3.13
CA GLN A 43 10.42 -15.04 -3.81
C GLN A 43 9.71 -16.09 -2.97
N GLU A 44 10.00 -16.16 -1.66
CA GLU A 44 9.30 -17.07 -0.75
C GLU A 44 7.80 -16.74 -0.65
N ILE A 45 7.44 -15.45 -0.54
CA ILE A 45 6.02 -15.04 -0.54
C ILE A 45 5.32 -15.44 -1.85
N LYS A 46 6.00 -15.29 -2.98
CA LYS A 46 5.44 -15.68 -4.29
C LYS A 46 5.17 -17.18 -4.37
N GLN A 47 6.00 -18.01 -3.74
CA GLN A 47 5.81 -19.47 -3.71
C GLN A 47 4.60 -19.91 -2.86
N LEU A 48 4.15 -19.06 -1.91
CA LEU A 48 3.00 -19.37 -1.06
C LEU A 48 1.66 -19.44 -1.80
N ASN A 49 1.60 -19.00 -3.07
CA ASN A 49 0.38 -19.00 -3.89
C ASN A 49 -0.84 -18.50 -3.11
N LEU A 50 -0.72 -17.29 -2.53
CA LEU A 50 -1.76 -16.72 -1.68
C LEU A 50 -3.10 -16.65 -2.40
N THR A 51 -4.17 -16.99 -1.69
CA THR A 51 -5.53 -16.89 -2.23
C THR A 51 -5.91 -15.43 -2.47
N GLU A 52 -6.83 -15.20 -3.40
CA GLU A 52 -7.36 -13.85 -3.70
C GLU A 52 -7.87 -13.16 -2.43
N ASN A 53 -8.59 -13.88 -1.56
CA ASN A 53 -9.08 -13.35 -0.29
C ASN A 53 -7.95 -12.90 0.64
N SER A 54 -6.83 -13.64 0.70
CA SER A 54 -5.66 -13.25 1.49
C SER A 54 -4.99 -12.01 0.92
N ASN A 55 -4.88 -11.91 -0.41
CA ASN A 55 -4.36 -10.74 -1.10
C ASN A 55 -5.22 -9.50 -0.79
N GLN A 56 -6.54 -9.62 -0.88
CA GLN A 56 -7.47 -8.52 -0.60
C GLN A 56 -7.37 -8.03 0.87
N LYS A 57 -7.21 -8.94 1.83
CA LYS A 57 -6.99 -8.59 3.23
C LYS A 57 -5.69 -7.80 3.43
N MET A 58 -4.61 -8.21 2.76
CA MET A 58 -3.33 -7.50 2.83
C MET A 58 -3.42 -6.10 2.19
N ILE A 59 -4.07 -5.99 1.03
CA ILE A 59 -4.29 -4.71 0.36
C ILE A 59 -5.13 -3.78 1.24
N ALA A 60 -6.18 -4.29 1.88
CA ALA A 60 -7.01 -3.51 2.80
C ALA A 60 -6.21 -3.00 4.01
N ALA A 61 -5.29 -3.82 4.56
CA ALA A 61 -4.41 -3.40 5.64
C ALA A 61 -3.46 -2.28 5.20
N ILE A 62 -2.83 -2.41 4.02
CA ILE A 62 -1.96 -1.36 3.46
C ILE A 62 -2.76 -0.08 3.21
N ARG A 63 -3.97 -0.19 2.66
CA ARG A 63 -4.88 0.94 2.40
C ARG A 63 -5.17 1.73 3.68
N LYS A 64 -5.43 1.03 4.79
CA LYS A 64 -5.67 1.66 6.10
C LYS A 64 -4.47 2.51 6.51
N VAL A 65 -3.26 1.95 6.46
CA VAL A 65 -2.02 2.66 6.81
C VAL A 65 -1.79 3.88 5.90
N VAL A 66 -2.01 3.73 4.60
CA VAL A 66 -1.88 4.86 3.66
C VAL A 66 -2.89 5.96 3.94
N THR A 67 -4.11 5.61 4.36
CA THR A 67 -5.14 6.59 4.75
C THR A 67 -4.70 7.37 5.99
N GLU A 68 -4.11 6.71 6.98
CA GLU A 68 -3.54 7.33 8.18
C GLU A 68 -2.39 8.29 7.84
N ILE A 69 -1.46 7.85 6.96
CA ILE A 69 -0.37 8.70 6.46
C ILE A 69 -0.93 9.96 5.77
N GLN A 70 -1.89 9.78 4.86
CA GLN A 70 -2.49 10.90 4.14
C GLN A 70 -3.26 11.85 5.06
N ALA A 71 -3.91 11.34 6.09
CA ALA A 71 -4.60 12.17 7.08
C ALA A 71 -3.60 13.03 7.86
N ALA A 72 -2.48 12.44 8.32
CA ALA A 72 -1.42 13.16 9.00
C ALA A 72 -0.77 14.22 8.10
N GLU A 73 -0.43 13.89 6.85
CA GLU A 73 0.13 14.85 5.89
C GLU A 73 -0.83 16.02 5.58
N ARG A 74 -2.13 15.73 5.43
CA ARG A 74 -3.15 16.77 5.23
C ARG A 74 -3.29 17.67 6.47
N ALA A 75 -3.18 17.11 7.67
CA ALA A 75 -3.21 17.88 8.92
C ALA A 75 -2.01 18.82 9.00
N ILE A 76 -0.81 18.32 8.69
CA ILE A 76 0.42 19.14 8.64
C ILE A 76 0.24 20.28 7.64
N LYS A 77 -0.13 19.95 6.39
CA LYS A 77 -0.28 20.98 5.32
C LYS A 77 -1.30 22.05 5.69
N LYS A 78 -2.46 21.66 6.23
CA LYS A 78 -3.49 22.61 6.69
C LYS A 78 -3.02 23.50 7.85
N ALA A 79 -2.20 22.94 8.76
CA ALA A 79 -1.65 23.70 9.85
C ALA A 79 -0.57 24.68 9.38
N GLU A 80 0.28 24.28 8.45
CA GLU A 80 1.28 25.14 7.80
C GLU A 80 0.64 26.30 7.03
N GLU A 81 -0.39 26.04 6.20
CA GLU A 81 -1.14 27.06 5.48
C GLU A 81 -1.81 28.10 6.41
N LYS A 82 -2.22 27.66 7.62
CA LYS A 82 -2.76 28.58 8.63
C LYS A 82 -1.67 29.37 9.32
N LEU A 83 -0.49 28.79 9.53
CA LEU A 83 0.66 29.47 10.11
C LEU A 83 1.17 30.61 9.22
N GLU A 84 1.10 30.45 7.90
CA GLU A 84 1.47 31.51 6.94
C GLU A 84 0.57 32.74 7.02
N LYS A 85 -0.69 32.58 7.47
CA LYS A 85 -1.68 33.67 7.60
C LYS A 85 -1.49 34.51 8.86
N LYS A 86 -0.35 34.42 9.56
CA LYS A 86 -0.01 35.16 10.79
C LYS A 86 -1.08 35.00 11.91
N PRO A 87 -1.30 33.79 12.40
CA PRO A 87 -2.27 33.55 13.47
C PRO A 87 -1.83 34.21 14.80
N SER A 88 -2.77 34.35 15.71
CA SER A 88 -2.55 34.78 17.09
C SER A 88 -1.57 33.84 17.82
N ALA A 89 -0.90 34.33 18.86
CA ALA A 89 0.10 33.57 19.61
C ALA A 89 -0.50 32.27 20.20
N ALA A 90 -1.76 32.27 20.63
CA ALA A 90 -2.47 31.10 21.14
C ALA A 90 -2.74 30.07 20.02
N GLU A 91 -3.26 30.53 18.89
CA GLU A 91 -3.51 29.69 17.71
C GLU A 91 -2.23 29.08 17.15
N LYS A 92 -1.15 29.84 17.13
CA LYS A 92 0.18 29.35 16.71
C LYS A 92 0.63 28.16 17.57
N LYS A 93 0.46 28.23 18.90
CA LYS A 93 0.82 27.14 19.80
C LYS A 93 -0.01 25.88 19.54
N GLU A 94 -1.31 26.03 19.29
CA GLU A 94 -2.21 24.93 18.97
C GLU A 94 -1.86 24.28 17.63
N LEU A 95 -1.55 25.07 16.60
CA LEU A 95 -1.16 24.59 15.28
C LEU A 95 0.18 23.82 15.34
N LEU A 96 1.15 24.33 16.10
CA LEU A 96 2.42 23.63 16.30
C LEU A 96 2.23 22.30 17.05
N ALA A 97 1.34 22.24 18.02
CA ALA A 97 1.00 21.00 18.70
C ALA A 97 0.38 19.96 17.74
N LYS A 98 -0.53 20.39 16.86
CA LYS A 98 -1.12 19.53 15.82
C LYS A 98 -0.09 19.01 14.83
N ILE A 99 0.88 19.83 14.42
CA ILE A 99 1.99 19.41 13.56
C ILE A 99 2.87 18.39 14.30
N ALA A 100 3.17 18.61 15.57
CA ALA A 100 3.98 17.70 16.36
C ALA A 100 3.29 16.32 16.51
N GLU A 101 1.98 16.30 16.78
CA GLU A 101 1.17 15.08 16.86
C GLU A 101 1.15 14.33 15.53
N ALA A 102 0.91 15.02 14.42
CA ALA A 102 0.92 14.41 13.09
C ALA A 102 2.30 13.86 12.71
N ASN A 103 3.38 14.56 13.05
CA ASN A 103 4.74 14.05 12.84
C ASN A 103 5.04 12.83 13.73
N ALA A 104 4.54 12.81 14.96
CA ALA A 104 4.68 11.66 15.86
C ALA A 104 3.95 10.42 15.28
N THR A 105 2.77 10.59 14.69
CA THR A 105 2.05 9.50 14.03
C THR A 105 2.81 8.97 12.81
N LEU A 106 3.40 9.84 11.99
CA LEU A 106 4.24 9.42 10.86
C LEU A 106 5.50 8.68 11.31
N ALA A 107 6.15 9.14 12.38
CA ALA A 107 7.31 8.47 12.96
C ALA A 107 6.93 7.08 13.53
N ALA A 108 5.80 6.96 14.23
CA ALA A 108 5.31 5.69 14.74
C ALA A 108 5.03 4.68 13.61
N ILE A 109 4.44 5.13 12.49
CA ILE A 109 4.22 4.29 11.30
C ILE A 109 5.58 3.85 10.71
N GLU A 110 6.53 4.77 10.58
CA GLU A 110 7.86 4.44 10.05
C GLU A 110 8.59 3.41 10.94
N ASP A 111 8.47 3.52 12.24
CA ASP A 111 9.08 2.57 13.18
C ASP A 111 8.36 1.21 13.17
N ALA A 112 7.03 1.20 13.07
CA ALA A 112 6.25 -0.03 13.02
C ALA A 112 6.51 -0.85 11.74
N TYR A 113 6.60 -0.17 10.60
CA TYR A 113 6.76 -0.84 9.29
C TYR A 113 8.20 -0.85 8.76
N HIS A 114 9.13 -0.18 9.43
CA HIS A 114 10.54 -0.04 9.02
C HIS A 114 10.73 0.52 7.60
N LEU A 115 9.72 1.21 7.09
CA LEU A 115 9.68 1.83 5.76
C LEU A 115 9.25 3.29 5.87
N PRO A 116 9.87 4.20 5.10
CA PRO A 116 9.43 5.59 5.06
C PRO A 116 8.02 5.70 4.45
N PRO A 117 7.18 6.63 4.93
CA PRO A 117 5.82 6.84 4.44
C PRO A 117 5.71 6.99 2.92
N VAL A 118 6.71 7.60 2.30
CA VAL A 118 6.79 7.79 0.84
C VAL A 118 6.85 6.45 0.09
N GLU A 119 7.63 5.49 0.58
CA GLU A 119 7.73 4.16 -0.05
C GLU A 119 6.44 3.36 0.12
N ILE A 120 5.78 3.47 1.28
CA ILE A 120 4.48 2.81 1.52
C ILE A 120 3.44 3.34 0.54
N LYS A 121 3.34 4.66 0.36
CA LYS A 121 2.43 5.29 -0.61
C LYS A 121 2.74 4.88 -2.05
N ARG A 122 4.02 4.83 -2.41
CA ARG A 122 4.45 4.41 -3.76
C ARG A 122 4.05 2.96 -4.04
N SER A 123 4.27 2.07 -3.09
CA SER A 123 3.88 0.65 -3.20
C SER A 123 2.37 0.51 -3.34
N TYR A 124 1.60 1.23 -2.53
CA TYR A 124 0.13 1.22 -2.63
C TYR A 124 -0.36 1.76 -3.98
N LYS A 125 0.25 2.81 -4.51
CA LYS A 125 -0.10 3.33 -5.85
C LYS A 125 0.09 2.26 -6.92
N THR A 126 1.19 1.53 -6.88
CA THR A 126 1.46 0.43 -7.83
C THR A 126 0.41 -0.68 -7.71
N ILE A 127 0.04 -1.06 -6.48
CA ILE A 127 -1.01 -2.05 -6.21
C ILE A 127 -2.35 -1.56 -6.76
N SER A 128 -2.73 -0.32 -6.49
CA SER A 128 -4.01 0.26 -6.93
C SER A 128 -4.13 0.32 -8.46
N VAL A 129 -3.04 0.62 -9.17
CA VAL A 129 -3.02 0.56 -10.65
C VAL A 129 -3.22 -0.88 -11.11
N GLY A 130 -2.51 -1.86 -10.52
CA GLY A 130 -2.68 -3.27 -10.86
C GLY A 130 -4.09 -3.80 -10.57
N GLU A 131 -4.74 -3.38 -9.48
CA GLU A 131 -6.15 -3.71 -9.20
C GLU A 131 -7.09 -3.14 -10.26
N TYR A 132 -6.86 -1.88 -10.67
CA TYR A 132 -7.65 -1.24 -11.71
C TYR A 132 -7.53 -1.98 -13.05
N ASP A 133 -6.31 -2.30 -13.47
CA ASP A 133 -6.05 -3.02 -14.71
C ASP A 133 -6.66 -4.43 -14.69
N THR A 134 -6.55 -5.12 -13.55
CA THR A 134 -7.17 -6.44 -13.35
C THR A 134 -8.69 -6.36 -13.46
N ASN A 135 -9.31 -5.38 -12.82
CA ASN A 135 -10.77 -5.21 -12.87
C ASN A 135 -11.24 -4.80 -14.27
N LYS A 136 -10.46 -4.00 -14.97
CA LYS A 136 -10.71 -3.64 -16.37
C LYS A 136 -10.67 -4.88 -17.26
N ALA A 137 -9.62 -5.68 -17.17
CA ALA A 137 -9.49 -6.92 -17.94
C ALA A 137 -10.63 -7.93 -17.66
N LYS A 138 -11.03 -8.06 -16.36
CA LYS A 138 -12.19 -8.89 -15.99
C LYS A 138 -13.48 -8.42 -16.67
N ARG A 139 -13.73 -7.12 -16.72
CA ARG A 139 -14.91 -6.54 -17.40
C ARG A 139 -14.86 -6.79 -18.90
N GLU A 140 -13.73 -6.53 -19.54
CA GLU A 140 -13.54 -6.77 -20.97
C GLU A 140 -13.75 -8.24 -21.33
N LEU A 141 -13.28 -9.17 -20.49
CA LEU A 141 -13.51 -10.60 -20.68
C LEU A 141 -15.00 -10.96 -20.56
N VAL A 142 -15.70 -10.42 -19.59
CA VAL A 142 -17.15 -10.63 -19.43
C VAL A 142 -17.90 -10.09 -20.65
N GLU A 143 -17.61 -8.86 -21.08
CA GLU A 143 -18.20 -8.24 -22.26
C GLU A 143 -17.97 -9.07 -23.54
N ALA A 144 -16.75 -9.54 -23.75
CA ALA A 144 -16.42 -10.38 -24.90
C ALA A 144 -17.21 -11.70 -24.91
N ASN A 145 -17.49 -12.25 -23.72
CA ASN A 145 -18.23 -13.50 -23.59
C ASN A 145 -19.78 -13.32 -23.63
N LEU A 146 -20.31 -12.08 -23.55
CA LEU A 146 -21.75 -11.85 -23.57
C LEU A 146 -22.46 -12.44 -24.80
N ARG A 147 -21.83 -12.36 -25.98
CA ARG A 147 -22.37 -12.93 -27.22
C ARG A 147 -22.54 -14.45 -27.13
N LEU A 148 -21.58 -15.13 -26.50
CA LEU A 148 -21.64 -16.58 -26.27
C LEU A 148 -22.78 -16.91 -25.30
N VAL A 149 -22.88 -16.18 -24.18
CA VAL A 149 -23.95 -16.36 -23.19
C VAL A 149 -25.33 -16.19 -23.82
N VAL A 150 -25.53 -15.12 -24.60
CA VAL A 150 -26.79 -14.88 -25.35
C VAL A 150 -27.09 -16.02 -26.35
N SER A 151 -26.07 -16.52 -27.05
CA SER A 151 -26.24 -17.65 -27.98
C SER A 151 -26.68 -18.93 -27.28
N ILE A 152 -26.13 -19.21 -26.10
CA ILE A 152 -26.53 -20.35 -25.27
C ILE A 152 -27.94 -20.14 -24.70
N ALA A 153 -28.22 -18.96 -24.12
CA ALA A 153 -29.52 -18.63 -23.55
C ALA A 153 -30.69 -18.74 -24.56
N LYS A 154 -30.45 -18.43 -25.84
CA LYS A 154 -31.44 -18.61 -26.91
C LYS A 154 -31.95 -20.05 -27.06
N LYS A 155 -31.10 -21.06 -26.76
CA LYS A 155 -31.47 -22.49 -26.81
C LYS A 155 -32.40 -22.93 -25.67
N TYR A 156 -32.44 -22.13 -24.60
CA TYR A 156 -33.25 -22.42 -23.40
C TYR A 156 -34.53 -21.55 -23.30
N ARG A 157 -34.88 -20.83 -24.37
CA ARG A 157 -36.16 -20.07 -24.42
C ARG A 157 -37.35 -20.97 -24.20
N ASN A 158 -38.40 -20.40 -23.63
CA ASN A 158 -39.71 -21.02 -23.40
C ASN A 158 -39.70 -22.23 -22.46
N ARG A 159 -38.78 -22.27 -21.52
CA ARG A 159 -38.67 -23.33 -20.51
C ARG A 159 -39.07 -22.88 -19.10
N GLY A 160 -39.93 -21.86 -18.98
CA GLY A 160 -40.49 -21.41 -17.69
C GLY A 160 -39.76 -20.23 -17.04
N LEU A 161 -38.59 -19.81 -17.59
CA LEU A 161 -37.84 -18.64 -17.12
C LEU A 161 -37.85 -17.52 -18.16
N SER A 162 -37.82 -16.26 -17.71
CA SER A 162 -37.63 -15.11 -18.59
C SER A 162 -36.22 -15.20 -19.26
N PHE A 163 -36.16 -14.70 -20.51
CA PHE A 163 -34.87 -14.70 -21.23
C PHE A 163 -33.75 -13.90 -20.52
N LEU A 164 -34.14 -12.84 -19.81
CA LEU A 164 -33.21 -12.03 -19.03
C LEU A 164 -32.72 -12.74 -17.77
N ASP A 165 -33.51 -13.66 -17.20
CA ASP A 165 -33.12 -14.43 -16.01
C ASP A 165 -32.18 -15.61 -16.36
N ILE A 166 -32.06 -15.93 -17.66
CA ILE A 166 -31.19 -17.01 -18.17
C ILE A 166 -29.79 -16.46 -18.50
N ILE A 167 -29.65 -15.15 -18.74
CA ILE A 167 -28.40 -14.47 -19.07
C ILE A 167 -27.66 -14.03 -17.80
#